data_6b9e38bb7ec9d89bcef6391bf6d64aeb
#
_entry.id   6b9e38bb7ec9d89bcef6391bf6d64aeb
#
_cell.length_a   1.000
_cell.length_b   1.000
_cell.length_c   1.000
_cell.angle_alpha   90.00
_cell.angle_beta   90.00
_cell.angle_gamma   90.00
#
_symmetry.space_group_name_H-M   'P 1'
#
loop_
_entity.id
_entity.type
_entity.pdbx_description
1 polymer ?
#
loop_
_entity_poly.entity_id
_entity_poly.type
_entity_poly.pdbx_seq_one_letter_code
_entity_poly.pdbx_strand_id
1 'polypeptide(L)'
;MERISLLSLSLMLISSFSITAGLPAMKAYFSQFGYSAGQVELLVSLPAFAVVVMLFLNSLIERWMSERQMIVAGLLLFSTSGLVPLVVQDYPLIFLSRLLFGLGTGMINAKAISIISERYSGNDKTRMLGYRGSAEVVGSAILTFMVGQLLPLGWPAIFAVYGGGYLILLLYILFVPYPKEKKQASLKEKKKGSARLHSPQWRFSLMLAVIA
;
A
#
# COMPACT_ATOMS: atom_id res chain seq x y z
N MET A 1 -2.44 10.38 17.83
CA MET A 1 -1.22 9.94 17.13
C MET A 1 -1.50 8.86 16.06
N GLU A 2 -2.27 7.83 16.35
CA GLU A 2 -2.61 6.77 15.39
C GLU A 2 -3.31 7.29 14.10
N ARG A 3 -4.23 8.25 14.23
CA ARG A 3 -4.90 8.87 13.07
C ARG A 3 -3.91 9.58 12.15
N ILE A 4 -2.92 10.27 12.71
CA ILE A 4 -1.90 11.01 11.96
C ILE A 4 -1.01 10.02 11.19
N SER A 5 -0.65 8.89 11.80
CA SER A 5 0.16 7.83 11.17
C SER A 5 -0.57 7.16 10.00
N LEU A 6 -1.89 6.91 10.13
CA LEU A 6 -2.71 6.38 9.04
C LEU A 6 -2.85 7.37 7.87
N LEU A 7 -2.97 8.67 8.18
CA LEU A 7 -3.04 9.71 7.16
C LEU A 7 -1.69 9.92 6.45
N SER A 8 -0.56 9.77 7.18
CA SER A 8 0.77 9.87 6.56
C SER A 8 1.04 8.76 5.54
N LEU A 9 0.52 7.55 5.77
CA LEU A 9 0.55 6.47 4.76
C LEU A 9 -0.19 6.87 3.48
N SER A 10 -1.28 7.62 3.63
CA SER A 10 -2.12 8.03 2.50
C SER A 10 -1.49 9.13 1.65
N LEU A 11 -0.64 9.98 2.23
CA LEU A 11 0.06 11.05 1.49
C LEU A 11 0.90 10.52 0.30
N MET A 12 1.38 9.30 0.35
CA MET A 12 2.24 8.73 -0.69
C MET A 12 1.54 7.82 -1.69
N LEU A 13 0.26 7.45 -1.49
CA LEU A 13 -0.39 6.43 -2.30
C LEU A 13 -0.61 6.84 -3.76
N ILE A 14 -0.78 8.14 -4.05
CA ILE A 14 -0.99 8.67 -5.42
C ILE A 14 0.33 9.09 -6.09
N SER A 15 1.46 8.93 -5.41
CA SER A 15 2.78 9.35 -5.94
C SER A 15 3.17 8.70 -7.27
N SER A 16 2.54 7.57 -7.62
CA SER A 16 2.83 6.84 -8.87
C SER A 16 2.63 7.70 -10.13
N PHE A 17 1.69 8.64 -10.11
CA PHE A 17 1.39 9.51 -11.26
C PHE A 17 2.22 10.81 -11.26
N SER A 18 2.84 11.19 -10.15
CA SER A 18 3.61 12.43 -10.05
C SER A 18 4.80 12.47 -11.02
N ILE A 19 5.36 11.31 -11.38
CA ILE A 19 6.48 11.20 -12.33
C ILE A 19 6.08 11.39 -13.80
N THR A 20 4.79 11.48 -14.10
CA THR A 20 4.31 11.68 -15.49
C THR A 20 4.90 12.95 -16.12
N ALA A 21 5.22 13.97 -15.32
CA ALA A 21 5.91 15.17 -15.78
C ALA A 21 7.29 14.89 -16.40
N GLY A 22 7.97 13.83 -15.97
CA GLY A 22 9.26 13.41 -16.53
C GLY A 22 9.16 12.53 -17.78
N LEU A 23 7.94 12.11 -18.18
CA LEU A 23 7.75 11.19 -19.30
C LEU A 23 8.34 11.66 -20.63
N PRO A 24 8.23 12.96 -21.04
CA PRO A 24 8.87 13.43 -22.27
C PRO A 24 10.40 13.26 -22.25
N ALA A 25 11.05 13.57 -21.14
CA ALA A 25 12.50 13.43 -20.99
C ALA A 25 12.93 11.95 -20.97
N MET A 26 12.14 11.07 -20.33
CA MET A 26 12.37 9.61 -20.37
C MET A 26 12.24 9.08 -21.81
N LYS A 27 11.22 9.50 -22.57
CA LYS A 27 11.05 9.10 -23.96
C LYS A 27 12.25 9.53 -24.82
N ALA A 28 12.71 10.78 -24.68
CA ALA A 28 13.88 11.29 -25.39
C ALA A 28 15.15 10.49 -25.05
N TYR A 29 15.32 10.09 -23.79
CA TYR A 29 16.45 9.27 -23.34
C TYR A 29 16.39 7.85 -23.93
N PHE A 30 15.29 7.13 -23.74
CA PHE A 30 15.17 5.73 -24.11
C PHE A 30 15.04 5.51 -25.62
N SER A 31 14.59 6.51 -26.39
CA SER A 31 14.56 6.43 -27.86
C SER A 31 15.96 6.25 -28.45
N GLN A 32 17.02 6.77 -27.82
CA GLN A 32 18.41 6.61 -28.23
C GLN A 32 18.88 5.15 -28.15
N PHE A 33 18.23 4.35 -27.33
CA PHE A 33 18.50 2.91 -27.14
C PHE A 33 17.50 2.02 -27.92
N GLY A 34 16.67 2.59 -28.79
CA GLY A 34 15.73 1.87 -29.64
C GLY A 34 14.41 1.51 -28.97
N TYR A 35 14.11 1.99 -27.77
CA TYR A 35 12.83 1.75 -27.09
C TYR A 35 11.73 2.66 -27.67
N SER A 36 10.57 2.09 -27.93
CA SER A 36 9.40 2.83 -28.42
C SER A 36 8.77 3.70 -27.33
N ALA A 37 8.06 4.76 -27.74
CA ALA A 37 7.31 5.62 -26.80
C ALA A 37 6.34 4.83 -25.92
N GLY A 38 5.65 3.82 -26.48
CA GLY A 38 4.73 2.95 -25.74
C GLY A 38 5.42 2.12 -24.65
N GLN A 39 6.64 1.62 -24.93
CA GLN A 39 7.41 0.90 -23.92
C GLN A 39 7.78 1.82 -22.73
N VAL A 40 8.13 3.08 -22.98
CA VAL A 40 8.44 4.03 -21.92
C VAL A 40 7.17 4.40 -21.12
N GLU A 41 6.01 4.52 -21.78
CA GLU A 41 4.73 4.75 -21.11
C GLU A 41 4.33 3.58 -20.18
N LEU A 42 4.71 2.34 -20.54
CA LEU A 42 4.51 1.18 -19.68
C LEU A 42 5.23 1.33 -18.33
N LEU A 43 6.40 1.97 -18.27
CA LEU A 43 7.11 2.20 -17.01
C LEU A 43 6.30 3.07 -16.03
N VAL A 44 5.43 3.94 -16.54
CA VAL A 44 4.56 4.81 -15.73
C VAL A 44 3.25 4.10 -15.36
N SER A 45 2.68 3.30 -16.25
CA SER A 45 1.40 2.62 -16.04
C SER A 45 1.53 1.27 -15.33
N LEU A 46 2.66 0.60 -15.44
CA LEU A 46 2.94 -0.71 -14.83
C LEU A 46 2.68 -0.77 -13.32
N PRO A 47 3.06 0.25 -12.52
CA PRO A 47 2.73 0.25 -11.10
C PRO A 47 1.23 0.15 -10.81
N ALA A 48 0.38 0.83 -11.58
CA ALA A 48 -1.07 0.77 -11.39
C ALA A 48 -1.61 -0.66 -11.61
N PHE A 49 -1.10 -1.35 -12.64
CA PHE A 49 -1.43 -2.76 -12.87
C PHE A 49 -0.98 -3.64 -11.69
N ALA A 50 0.25 -3.45 -11.21
CA ALA A 50 0.79 -4.20 -10.08
C ALA A 50 0.00 -3.95 -8.78
N VAL A 51 -0.50 -2.72 -8.55
CA VAL A 51 -1.41 -2.42 -7.43
C VAL A 51 -2.68 -3.26 -7.52
N VAL A 52 -3.31 -3.34 -8.70
CA VAL A 52 -4.53 -4.15 -8.89
C VAL A 52 -4.25 -5.63 -8.60
N VAL A 53 -3.17 -6.18 -9.15
CA VAL A 53 -2.76 -7.57 -8.87
C VAL A 53 -2.57 -7.79 -7.36
N MET A 54 -1.92 -6.84 -6.69
CA MET A 54 -1.68 -6.92 -5.25
C MET A 54 -2.96 -6.87 -4.42
N LEU A 55 -3.97 -6.10 -4.83
CA LEU A 55 -5.28 -6.07 -4.17
C LEU A 55 -5.95 -7.45 -4.18
N PHE A 56 -5.86 -8.19 -5.28
CA PHE A 56 -6.36 -9.59 -5.34
C PHE A 56 -5.53 -10.55 -4.48
N LEU A 57 -4.21 -10.38 -4.45
CA LEU A 57 -3.31 -11.23 -3.66
C LEU A 57 -3.35 -10.90 -2.16
N ASN A 58 -3.87 -9.73 -1.78
CA ASN A 58 -3.86 -9.27 -0.39
C ASN A 58 -4.47 -10.29 0.58
N SER A 59 -5.62 -10.87 0.25
CA SER A 59 -6.31 -11.86 1.09
C SER A 59 -5.49 -13.16 1.33
N LEU A 60 -4.64 -13.52 0.36
CA LEU A 60 -3.72 -14.65 0.49
C LEU A 60 -2.54 -14.30 1.41
N ILE A 61 -1.96 -13.12 1.22
CA ILE A 61 -0.80 -12.66 1.97
C ILE A 61 -1.15 -12.38 3.43
N GLU A 62 -2.37 -11.91 3.72
CA GLU A 62 -2.90 -11.71 5.07
C GLU A 62 -2.90 -12.98 5.95
N ARG A 63 -2.91 -14.16 5.34
CA ARG A 63 -2.82 -15.44 6.08
C ARG A 63 -1.42 -15.70 6.64
N TRP A 64 -0.38 -15.11 6.02
CA TRP A 64 1.03 -15.39 6.30
C TRP A 64 1.73 -14.23 6.99
N MET A 65 1.26 -12.99 6.74
CA MET A 65 1.87 -11.77 7.26
C MET A 65 0.91 -11.01 8.17
N SER A 66 1.45 -10.48 9.26
CA SER A 66 0.69 -9.56 10.13
C SER A 66 0.49 -8.20 9.42
N GLU A 67 -0.54 -7.45 9.85
CA GLU A 67 -0.85 -6.10 9.36
C GLU A 67 0.41 -5.18 9.33
N ARG A 68 1.17 -5.19 10.42
CA ARG A 68 2.40 -4.38 10.53
C ARG A 68 3.49 -4.85 9.56
N GLN A 69 3.69 -6.15 9.42
CA GLN A 69 4.67 -6.70 8.48
C GLN A 69 4.35 -6.31 7.05
N MET A 70 3.06 -6.32 6.66
CA MET A 70 2.63 -5.91 5.33
C MET A 70 2.90 -4.42 5.07
N ILE A 71 2.61 -3.55 6.04
CA ILE A 71 2.86 -2.11 5.90
C ILE A 71 4.37 -1.83 5.82
N VAL A 72 5.16 -2.43 6.70
CA VAL A 72 6.62 -2.25 6.70
C VAL A 72 7.25 -2.79 5.43
N ALA A 73 6.88 -4.00 5.00
CA ALA A 73 7.37 -4.59 3.75
C ALA A 73 6.93 -3.77 2.53
N GLY A 74 5.67 -3.30 2.52
CA GLY A 74 5.13 -2.44 1.48
C GLY A 74 5.91 -1.11 1.37
N LEU A 75 6.17 -0.43 2.50
CA LEU A 75 6.95 0.82 2.53
C LEU A 75 8.41 0.61 2.11
N LEU A 76 9.03 -0.49 2.53
CA LEU A 76 10.38 -0.86 2.09
C LEU A 76 10.41 -1.10 0.57
N LEU A 77 9.52 -1.94 0.05
CA LEU A 77 9.42 -2.19 -1.39
C LEU A 77 9.16 -0.90 -2.17
N PHE A 78 8.21 -0.08 -1.72
CA PHE A 78 7.88 1.20 -2.32
C PHE A 78 9.11 2.12 -2.40
N SER A 79 9.80 2.33 -1.29
CA SER A 79 10.92 3.29 -1.21
C SER A 79 12.15 2.78 -1.95
N THR A 80 12.55 1.52 -1.73
CA THR A 80 13.75 0.95 -2.40
C THR A 80 13.55 0.87 -3.90
N SER A 81 12.46 0.28 -4.36
CA SER A 81 12.19 0.13 -5.80
C SER A 81 11.90 1.48 -6.46
N GLY A 82 11.27 2.43 -5.73
CA GLY A 82 11.04 3.79 -6.17
C GLY A 82 12.32 4.54 -6.51
N LEU A 83 13.38 4.33 -5.75
CA LEU A 83 14.68 4.99 -5.92
C LEU A 83 15.59 4.35 -6.99
N VAL A 84 15.30 3.13 -7.45
CA VAL A 84 16.15 2.43 -8.44
C VAL A 84 16.45 3.29 -9.67
N PRO A 85 15.49 3.99 -10.32
CA PRO A 85 15.77 4.78 -11.52
C PRO A 85 16.68 5.99 -11.26
N LEU A 86 16.86 6.41 -10.01
CA LEU A 86 17.81 7.46 -9.64
C LEU A 86 19.26 7.01 -9.88
N VAL A 87 19.53 5.71 -9.66
CA VAL A 87 20.89 5.15 -9.69
C VAL A 87 21.12 4.35 -10.97
N VAL A 88 20.11 3.62 -11.44
CA VAL A 88 20.20 2.71 -12.58
C VAL A 88 19.24 3.16 -13.67
N GLN A 89 19.77 3.38 -14.90
CA GLN A 89 19.02 3.89 -16.05
C GLN A 89 18.83 2.81 -17.13
N ASP A 90 18.90 1.53 -16.74
CA ASP A 90 18.66 0.39 -17.62
C ASP A 90 17.17 0.03 -17.65
N TYR A 91 16.60 -0.10 -18.86
CA TYR A 91 15.16 -0.30 -19.04
C TYR A 91 14.63 -1.54 -18.32
N PRO A 92 15.22 -2.77 -18.48
CA PRO A 92 14.76 -3.96 -17.77
C PRO A 92 14.75 -3.82 -16.24
N LEU A 93 15.78 -3.20 -15.68
CA LEU A 93 15.88 -2.99 -14.23
C LEU A 93 14.86 -1.97 -13.74
N ILE A 94 14.64 -0.90 -14.50
CA ILE A 94 13.57 0.05 -14.20
C ILE A 94 12.21 -0.63 -14.31
N PHE A 95 11.95 -1.43 -15.33
CA PHE A 95 10.69 -2.17 -15.48
C PHE A 95 10.41 -3.04 -14.26
N LEU A 96 11.39 -3.84 -13.83
CA LEU A 96 11.26 -4.67 -12.62
C LEU A 96 11.02 -3.80 -11.38
N SER A 97 11.74 -2.69 -11.24
CA SER A 97 11.56 -1.77 -10.12
C SER A 97 10.16 -1.17 -10.08
N ARG A 98 9.56 -0.84 -11.25
CA ARG A 98 8.18 -0.34 -11.34
C ARG A 98 7.14 -1.38 -10.92
N LEU A 99 7.37 -2.64 -11.27
CA LEU A 99 6.53 -3.74 -10.81
C LEU A 99 6.57 -3.88 -9.29
N LEU A 100 7.77 -3.95 -8.71
CA LEU A 100 7.97 -4.03 -7.25
C LEU A 100 7.39 -2.81 -6.52
N PHE A 101 7.56 -1.62 -7.08
CA PHE A 101 6.99 -0.39 -6.57
C PHE A 101 5.45 -0.46 -6.48
N GLY A 102 4.81 -0.96 -7.53
CA GLY A 102 3.36 -1.13 -7.57
C GLY A 102 2.87 -2.19 -6.57
N LEU A 103 3.59 -3.30 -6.41
CA LEU A 103 3.28 -4.31 -5.38
C LEU A 103 3.38 -3.71 -3.98
N GLY A 104 4.45 -2.95 -3.68
CA GLY A 104 4.62 -2.25 -2.39
C GLY A 104 3.49 -1.27 -2.12
N THR A 105 3.13 -0.45 -3.11
CA THR A 105 2.00 0.50 -3.04
C THR A 105 0.69 -0.22 -2.79
N GLY A 106 0.44 -1.34 -3.48
CA GLY A 106 -0.76 -2.17 -3.32
C GLY A 106 -0.89 -2.75 -1.92
N MET A 107 0.20 -3.23 -1.33
CA MET A 107 0.23 -3.72 0.06
C MET A 107 -0.19 -2.63 1.06
N ILE A 108 0.36 -1.42 0.93
CA ILE A 108 0.04 -0.29 1.81
C ILE A 108 -1.42 0.11 1.64
N ASN A 109 -1.88 0.24 0.39
CA ASN A 109 -3.24 0.68 0.07
C ASN A 109 -4.30 -0.27 0.63
N ALA A 110 -4.13 -1.57 0.40
CA ALA A 110 -5.02 -2.60 0.91
C ALA A 110 -5.15 -2.54 2.44
N LYS A 111 -4.01 -2.39 3.14
CA LYS A 111 -4.01 -2.33 4.60
C LYS A 111 -4.54 -1.02 5.15
N ALA A 112 -4.26 0.12 4.55
CA ALA A 112 -4.79 1.41 4.99
C ALA A 112 -6.34 1.41 4.96
N ILE A 113 -6.96 0.82 3.94
CA ILE A 113 -8.42 0.69 3.83
C ILE A 113 -8.96 -0.30 4.87
N SER A 114 -8.32 -1.48 5.02
CA SER A 114 -8.72 -2.51 5.98
C SER A 114 -8.73 -1.96 7.41
N ILE A 115 -7.65 -1.30 7.83
CA ILE A 115 -7.51 -0.70 9.16
C ILE A 115 -8.63 0.30 9.45
N ILE A 116 -8.92 1.21 8.50
CA ILE A 116 -10.00 2.19 8.67
C ILE A 116 -11.34 1.46 8.79
N SER A 117 -11.57 0.43 7.98
CA SER A 117 -12.83 -0.31 7.98
C SER A 117 -13.05 -1.15 9.23
N GLU A 118 -11.98 -1.64 9.86
CA GLU A 118 -12.04 -2.45 11.07
C GLU A 118 -12.15 -1.61 12.35
N ARG A 119 -11.54 -0.41 12.36
CA ARG A 119 -11.43 0.41 13.58
C ARG A 119 -12.50 1.50 13.70
N TYR A 120 -13.11 1.87 12.59
CA TYR A 120 -14.14 2.91 12.53
C TYR A 120 -15.43 2.34 11.95
N SER A 121 -16.58 2.79 12.48
CA SER A 121 -17.91 2.37 12.04
C SER A 121 -18.81 3.59 11.79
N GLY A 122 -19.87 3.41 10.99
CA GLY A 122 -20.86 4.46 10.72
C GLY A 122 -20.24 5.73 10.16
N ASN A 123 -20.64 6.87 10.70
CA ASN A 123 -20.23 8.19 10.23
C ASN A 123 -18.72 8.47 10.42
N ASP A 124 -18.11 7.92 11.46
CA ASP A 124 -16.67 8.07 11.71
C ASP A 124 -15.83 7.37 10.66
N LYS A 125 -16.26 6.22 10.14
CA LYS A 125 -15.60 5.53 9.01
C LYS A 125 -15.63 6.40 7.76
N THR A 126 -16.78 6.98 7.43
CA THR A 126 -16.94 7.87 6.26
C THR A 126 -16.04 9.10 6.38
N ARG A 127 -15.98 9.73 7.58
CA ARG A 127 -15.10 10.86 7.84
C ARG A 127 -13.61 10.50 7.71
N MET A 128 -13.18 9.33 8.23
CA MET A 128 -11.80 8.88 8.11
C MET A 128 -11.41 8.57 6.65
N LEU A 129 -12.31 7.99 5.87
CA LEU A 129 -12.09 7.79 4.43
C LEU A 129 -12.01 9.12 3.68
N GLY A 130 -12.81 10.10 4.06
CA GLY A 130 -12.75 11.47 3.53
C GLY A 130 -11.40 12.15 3.86
N TYR A 131 -10.94 12.09 5.10
CA TYR A 131 -9.62 12.61 5.50
C TYR A 131 -8.49 11.92 4.77
N ARG A 132 -8.60 10.60 4.56
CA ARG A 132 -7.66 9.84 3.76
C ARG A 132 -7.57 10.37 2.33
N GLY A 133 -8.72 10.52 1.64
CA GLY A 133 -8.77 11.04 0.27
C GLY A 133 -8.21 12.47 0.19
N SER A 134 -8.53 13.34 1.16
CA SER A 134 -7.95 14.70 1.23
C SER A 134 -6.44 14.66 1.41
N ALA A 135 -5.91 13.78 2.28
CA ALA A 135 -4.48 13.61 2.47
C ALA A 135 -3.79 13.11 1.18
N GLU A 136 -4.41 12.21 0.43
CA GLU A 136 -3.91 11.74 -0.87
C GLU A 136 -3.79 12.89 -1.88
N VAL A 137 -4.82 13.75 -1.98
CA VAL A 137 -4.80 14.91 -2.90
C VAL A 137 -3.72 15.91 -2.50
N VAL A 138 -3.62 16.25 -1.21
CA VAL A 138 -2.58 17.17 -0.71
C VAL A 138 -1.19 16.57 -0.95
N GLY A 139 -1.01 15.26 -0.65
CA GLY A 139 0.25 14.55 -0.90
C GLY A 139 0.65 14.58 -2.37
N SER A 140 -0.30 14.33 -3.28
CA SER A 140 -0.02 14.35 -4.72
C SER A 140 0.38 15.75 -5.21
N ALA A 141 -0.25 16.82 -4.70
CA ALA A 141 0.10 18.18 -5.03
C ALA A 141 1.53 18.54 -4.57
N ILE A 142 1.90 18.17 -3.34
CA ILE A 142 3.26 18.37 -2.81
C ILE A 142 4.28 17.60 -3.64
N LEU A 143 4.02 16.32 -3.95
CA LEU A 143 4.94 15.49 -4.72
C LEU A 143 5.07 15.98 -6.16
N THR A 144 3.98 16.41 -6.80
CA THR A 144 4.04 17.00 -8.16
C THR A 144 4.86 18.29 -8.17
N PHE A 145 4.71 19.14 -7.15
CA PHE A 145 5.53 20.34 -7.00
C PHE A 145 7.03 19.97 -6.84
N MET A 146 7.34 19.00 -5.97
CA MET A 146 8.73 18.52 -5.80
C MET A 146 9.31 17.94 -7.08
N VAL A 147 8.54 17.13 -7.81
CA VAL A 147 8.94 16.60 -9.12
C VAL A 147 9.24 17.72 -10.12
N GLY A 148 8.41 18.77 -10.14
CA GLY A 148 8.64 19.95 -10.97
C GLY A 148 9.97 20.65 -10.65
N GLN A 149 10.36 20.73 -9.38
CA GLN A 149 11.64 21.33 -8.96
C GLN A 149 12.85 20.42 -9.27
N LEU A 150 12.66 19.11 -9.29
CA LEU A 150 13.72 18.13 -9.56
C LEU A 150 13.93 17.88 -11.07
N LEU A 151 12.93 18.14 -11.88
CA LEU A 151 12.98 17.87 -13.33
C LEU A 151 14.14 18.57 -14.06
N PRO A 152 14.53 19.83 -13.75
CA PRO A 152 15.70 20.48 -14.34
C PRO A 152 17.03 19.78 -14.07
N LEU A 153 17.11 18.96 -12.99
CA LEU A 153 18.31 18.16 -12.67
C LEU A 153 18.39 16.87 -13.50
N GLY A 154 17.41 16.62 -14.36
CA GLY A 154 17.29 15.44 -15.20
C GLY A 154 16.15 14.51 -14.76
N TRP A 155 15.67 13.68 -15.71
CA TRP A 155 14.57 12.76 -15.44
C TRP A 155 14.84 11.73 -14.31
N PRO A 156 16.07 11.24 -14.04
CA PRO A 156 16.30 10.34 -12.92
C PRO A 156 16.09 11.01 -11.56
N ALA A 157 16.40 12.32 -11.45
CA ALA A 157 16.30 13.04 -10.18
C ALA A 157 14.88 13.10 -9.62
N ILE A 158 13.84 13.07 -10.48
CA ILE A 158 12.43 13.07 -10.03
C ILE A 158 12.08 11.88 -9.13
N PHE A 159 12.80 10.76 -9.27
CA PHE A 159 12.58 9.56 -8.47
C PHE A 159 13.06 9.70 -7.02
N ALA A 160 13.85 10.72 -6.70
CA ALA A 160 14.29 11.02 -5.34
C ALA A 160 13.11 11.29 -4.39
N VAL A 161 11.94 11.73 -4.89
CA VAL A 161 10.73 11.94 -4.08
C VAL A 161 10.27 10.68 -3.35
N TYR A 162 10.56 9.50 -3.90
CA TYR A 162 10.20 8.22 -3.28
C TYR A 162 11.03 7.89 -2.04
N GLY A 163 12.16 8.58 -1.84
CA GLY A 163 12.93 8.54 -0.60
C GLY A 163 12.13 9.00 0.63
N GLY A 164 11.11 9.86 0.43
CA GLY A 164 10.17 10.23 1.48
C GLY A 164 9.42 9.04 2.10
N GLY A 165 9.31 7.90 1.40
CA GLY A 165 8.75 6.68 1.96
C GLY A 165 9.54 6.11 3.13
N TYR A 166 10.85 6.29 3.18
CA TYR A 166 11.66 5.92 4.35
C TYR A 166 11.36 6.79 5.57
N LEU A 167 11.06 8.09 5.36
CA LEU A 167 10.64 8.96 6.45
C LEU A 167 9.30 8.49 7.03
N ILE A 168 8.35 8.13 6.18
CA ILE A 168 7.06 7.59 6.61
C ILE A 168 7.24 6.23 7.30
N LEU A 169 8.12 5.38 6.79
CA LEU A 169 8.45 4.12 7.44
C LEU A 169 9.00 4.34 8.86
N LEU A 170 9.91 5.29 9.02
CA LEU A 170 10.47 5.66 10.33
C LEU A 170 9.36 6.15 11.26
N LEU A 171 8.52 7.07 10.80
CA LEU A 171 7.38 7.58 11.57
C LEU A 171 6.42 6.46 11.94
N TYR A 172 6.12 5.54 11.03
CA TYR A 172 5.25 4.40 11.29
C TYR A 172 5.83 3.47 12.37
N ILE A 173 7.11 3.15 12.30
CA ILE A 173 7.79 2.28 13.29
C ILE A 173 7.81 2.93 14.67
N LEU A 174 8.05 4.25 14.74
CA LEU A 174 8.17 4.99 16.00
C LEU A 174 6.81 5.25 16.67
N PHE A 175 5.78 5.57 15.90
CA PHE A 175 4.49 6.05 16.44
C PHE A 175 3.38 5.01 16.48
N VAL A 176 3.51 3.87 15.78
CA VAL A 176 2.51 2.80 15.82
C VAL A 176 2.98 1.67 16.76
N PRO A 177 2.46 1.61 17.99
CA PRO A 177 2.84 0.59 18.95
C PRO A 177 2.43 -0.81 18.47
N TYR A 178 3.15 -1.82 18.91
CA TYR A 178 2.87 -3.23 18.61
C TYR A 178 1.47 -3.61 19.11
N PRO A 179 0.56 -4.12 18.29
CA PRO A 179 -0.74 -4.60 18.75
C PRO A 179 -0.57 -5.91 19.52
N LYS A 180 -0.28 -5.83 20.83
CA LYS A 180 -0.16 -7.00 21.71
C LYS A 180 -1.49 -7.72 21.95
N GLU A 181 -2.64 -7.10 21.66
CA GLU A 181 -3.95 -7.59 22.10
C GLU A 181 -4.72 -8.45 21.10
N LYS A 182 -4.52 -8.29 19.77
CA LYS A 182 -5.31 -9.06 18.78
C LYS A 182 -5.03 -10.57 18.83
N LYS A 183 -3.82 -11.00 19.18
CA LYS A 183 -3.48 -12.43 19.29
C LYS A 183 -4.16 -13.11 20.48
N GLN A 184 -4.40 -12.37 21.57
CA GLN A 184 -5.12 -12.90 22.74
C GLN A 184 -6.64 -12.87 22.53
N ALA A 185 -7.20 -11.87 21.83
CA ALA A 185 -8.62 -11.80 21.53
C ALA A 185 -9.05 -12.91 20.57
N SER A 186 -8.31 -13.15 19.48
CA SER A 186 -8.61 -14.22 18.53
C SER A 186 -8.45 -15.62 19.13
N LEU A 187 -7.50 -15.81 20.06
CA LEU A 187 -7.36 -17.06 20.82
C LEU A 187 -8.48 -17.25 21.85
N LYS A 188 -8.99 -16.15 22.45
CA LYS A 188 -10.15 -16.20 23.36
C LYS A 188 -11.46 -16.46 22.61
N GLU A 189 -11.64 -15.89 21.40
CA GLU A 189 -12.79 -16.19 20.55
C GLU A 189 -12.78 -17.61 20.00
N LYS A 190 -11.63 -18.13 19.55
CA LYS A 190 -11.50 -19.54 19.15
C LYS A 190 -11.79 -20.49 20.31
N LYS A 191 -11.33 -20.18 21.54
CA LYS A 191 -11.67 -20.98 22.74
C LYS A 191 -13.15 -20.88 23.11
N LYS A 192 -13.79 -19.69 22.97
CA LYS A 192 -15.23 -19.52 23.21
C LYS A 192 -16.09 -20.21 22.14
N GLY A 193 -15.68 -20.18 20.87
CA GLY A 193 -16.36 -20.88 19.77
C GLY A 193 -16.30 -22.41 19.95
N SER A 194 -15.13 -22.94 20.34
CA SER A 194 -14.97 -24.37 20.65
C SER A 194 -15.76 -24.82 21.88
N ALA A 195 -15.87 -23.94 22.90
CA ALA A 195 -16.67 -24.24 24.10
C ALA A 195 -18.20 -24.19 23.85
N ARG A 196 -18.67 -23.35 22.89
CA ARG A 196 -20.09 -23.31 22.50
C ARG A 196 -20.52 -24.55 21.70
N LEU A 197 -19.63 -25.16 20.92
CA LEU A 197 -19.89 -26.42 20.20
C LEU A 197 -20.00 -27.63 21.14
N HIS A 198 -19.57 -27.49 22.40
CA HIS A 198 -19.65 -28.56 23.39
C HIS A 198 -20.81 -28.35 24.40
N SER A 199 -21.70 -27.38 24.18
CA SER A 199 -22.90 -27.20 25.02
C SER A 199 -23.98 -28.21 24.60
N PRO A 200 -24.68 -28.88 25.57
CA PRO A 200 -25.64 -29.95 25.26
C PRO A 200 -26.88 -29.51 24.47
N GLN A 201 -27.08 -28.22 24.31
CA GLN A 201 -28.30 -27.66 23.69
C GLN A 201 -28.45 -27.99 22.18
N TRP A 202 -27.34 -28.20 21.43
CA TRP A 202 -27.44 -28.61 20.03
C TRP A 202 -27.97 -30.05 19.86
N ARG A 203 -27.77 -30.91 20.87
CA ARG A 203 -28.31 -32.27 20.88
C ARG A 203 -29.84 -32.29 20.97
N PHE A 204 -30.44 -31.34 21.68
CA PHE A 204 -31.90 -31.20 21.80
C PHE A 204 -32.51 -30.67 20.47
N SER A 205 -31.85 -29.76 19.78
CA SER A 205 -32.33 -29.24 18.48
C SER A 205 -32.30 -30.30 17.39
N LEU A 206 -31.31 -31.20 17.39
CA LEU A 206 -31.25 -32.32 16.47
C LEU A 206 -32.29 -33.41 16.76
N MET A 207 -32.61 -33.68 18.05
CA MET A 207 -33.69 -34.61 18.40
C MET A 207 -35.07 -34.10 17.98
N LEU A 208 -35.36 -32.81 18.11
CA LEU A 208 -36.63 -32.21 17.64
C LEU A 208 -36.80 -32.20 16.14
N ALA A 209 -35.69 -32.09 15.37
CA ALA A 209 -35.71 -32.13 13.90
C ALA A 209 -35.90 -33.53 13.31
N VAL A 210 -35.72 -34.59 14.10
CA VAL A 210 -35.90 -36.00 13.66
C VAL A 210 -37.32 -36.52 14.00
N ILE A 211 -38.07 -35.81 14.83
CA ILE A 211 -39.43 -36.22 15.27
C ILE A 211 -40.55 -35.42 14.53
N ALA A 212 -40.20 -34.37 13.78
CA ALA A 212 -41.11 -33.60 12.93
C ALA A 212 -41.01 -34.05 11.46
#